data_62a85cd13ea787052fbde5036e3589a3
#
_entry.id   62a85cd13ea787052fbde5036e3589a3
#
_cell.length_a   1.000
_cell.length_b   1.000
_cell.length_c   1.000
_cell.angle_alpha   90.00
_cell.angle_beta   90.00
_cell.angle_gamma   90.00
#
_symmetry.space_group_name_H-M   'P 1'
#
loop_
_entity.id
_entity.type
_entity.pdbx_description
1 polymer ?
#
loop_
_entity_poly.entity_id
_entity_poly.type
_entity_poly.pdbx_seq_one_letter_code
_entity_poly.pdbx_strand_id
1 'polypeptide(L)'
;MPSDFKEFWEKAKAEQKEFPLTYTKEHVEKYSTDKIDCYLVKLQLNKRGQCVYGYLFYPKKEGKFPVVLCPPGAGIKTIKEPLRHKYYAEQGYIRFEFEIHGLNPEMTDEEFKENIAMRVQTLKKE
;
A
#
# COMPACT_ATOMS: atom_id res chain seq x y z
N MET A 1 -17.14 7.73 24.78
CA MET A 1 -17.37 6.98 23.52
C MET A 1 -18.74 7.40 22.97
N PRO A 2 -18.85 7.72 21.67
CA PRO A 2 -20.13 8.08 21.06
C PRO A 2 -21.18 6.98 21.23
N SER A 3 -22.46 7.34 21.37
CA SER A 3 -23.55 6.38 21.58
C SER A 3 -23.80 5.44 20.40
N ASP A 4 -23.43 5.88 19.18
CA ASP A 4 -23.58 5.14 17.92
C ASP A 4 -22.31 4.38 17.50
N PHE A 5 -21.29 4.33 18.35
CA PHE A 5 -19.99 3.74 18.00
C PHE A 5 -20.11 2.29 17.51
N LYS A 6 -20.83 1.47 18.24
CA LYS A 6 -20.99 0.05 17.88
C LYS A 6 -21.72 -0.10 16.56
N GLU A 7 -22.84 0.58 16.38
CA GLU A 7 -23.67 0.54 15.17
C GLU A 7 -22.89 1.03 13.95
N PHE A 8 -22.16 2.13 14.08
CA PHE A 8 -21.29 2.66 13.02
C PHE A 8 -20.30 1.62 12.52
N TRP A 9 -19.58 0.96 13.44
CA TRP A 9 -18.56 -0.02 13.05
C TRP A 9 -19.14 -1.33 12.53
N GLU A 10 -20.28 -1.77 13.03
CA GLU A 10 -20.98 -2.94 12.51
C GLU A 10 -21.42 -2.72 11.06
N LYS A 11 -21.95 -1.53 10.77
CA LYS A 11 -22.32 -1.13 9.41
C LYS A 11 -21.10 -1.07 8.48
N ALA A 12 -20.03 -0.42 8.91
CA ALA A 12 -18.79 -0.32 8.13
C ALA A 12 -18.20 -1.70 7.81
N LYS A 13 -18.19 -2.60 8.77
CA LYS A 13 -17.73 -3.99 8.56
C LYS A 13 -18.62 -4.77 7.59
N ALA A 14 -19.93 -4.57 7.66
CA ALA A 14 -20.87 -5.21 6.75
C ALA A 14 -20.66 -4.73 5.30
N GLU A 15 -20.52 -3.44 5.09
CA GLU A 15 -20.20 -2.84 3.80
C GLU A 15 -18.87 -3.38 3.23
N GLN A 16 -17.87 -3.52 4.08
CA GLN A 16 -16.57 -4.05 3.67
C GLN A 16 -16.64 -5.53 3.27
N LYS A 17 -17.47 -6.33 3.93
CA LYS A 17 -17.68 -7.73 3.57
C LYS A 17 -18.36 -7.93 2.22
N GLU A 18 -19.21 -7.00 1.81
CA GLU A 18 -19.88 -7.03 0.50
C GLU A 18 -18.92 -6.75 -0.66
N PHE A 19 -17.77 -6.13 -0.38
CA PHE A 19 -16.75 -5.83 -1.37
C PHE A 19 -15.56 -6.77 -1.18
N PRO A 20 -15.38 -7.76 -2.07
CA PRO A 20 -14.21 -8.65 -1.97
C PRO A 20 -12.94 -7.88 -2.22
N LEU A 21 -11.93 -8.14 -1.39
CA LEU A 21 -10.61 -7.56 -1.57
C LEU A 21 -10.03 -8.02 -2.91
N THR A 22 -9.78 -7.08 -3.80
CA THR A 22 -9.12 -7.32 -5.07
C THR A 22 -7.75 -6.68 -5.09
N TYR A 23 -6.81 -7.33 -5.75
CA TYR A 23 -5.46 -6.79 -5.88
C TYR A 23 -4.87 -7.13 -7.25
N THR A 24 -3.92 -6.31 -7.67
CA THR A 24 -3.02 -6.60 -8.78
C THR A 24 -1.60 -6.67 -8.27
N LYS A 25 -0.81 -7.53 -8.87
CA LYS A 25 0.60 -7.74 -8.52
C LYS A 25 1.44 -7.72 -9.79
N GLU A 26 2.38 -6.81 -9.86
CA GLU A 26 3.25 -6.59 -10.99
C GLU A 26 4.71 -6.74 -10.56
N HIS A 27 5.47 -7.58 -11.27
CA HIS A 27 6.88 -7.80 -10.97
C HIS A 27 7.71 -6.56 -11.31
N VAL A 28 8.56 -6.14 -10.38
CA VAL A 28 9.44 -4.98 -10.55
C VAL A 28 10.89 -5.45 -10.64
N GLU A 29 11.37 -5.61 -11.86
CA GLU A 29 12.72 -6.11 -12.16
C GLU A 29 13.82 -5.27 -11.50
N LYS A 30 13.71 -3.94 -11.58
CA LYS A 30 14.74 -3.02 -11.05
C LYS A 30 14.98 -3.14 -9.54
N TYR A 31 14.03 -3.70 -8.79
CA TYR A 31 14.14 -3.91 -7.35
C TYR A 31 14.27 -5.39 -6.97
N SER A 32 14.25 -6.28 -7.94
CA SER A 32 14.48 -7.70 -7.73
C SER A 32 15.96 -8.04 -7.82
N THR A 33 16.37 -9.05 -7.07
CA THR A 33 17.76 -9.54 -7.05
C THR A 33 17.78 -11.06 -7.22
N ASP A 34 18.96 -11.66 -7.17
CA ASP A 34 19.11 -13.12 -7.17
C ASP A 34 18.49 -13.81 -5.93
N LYS A 35 18.29 -13.06 -4.84
CA LYS A 35 17.77 -13.57 -3.56
C LYS A 35 16.33 -13.19 -3.26
N ILE A 36 15.82 -12.12 -3.85
CA ILE A 36 14.49 -11.56 -3.58
C ILE A 36 13.76 -11.15 -4.84
N ASP A 37 12.44 -11.32 -4.84
CA ASP A 37 11.53 -10.73 -5.83
C ASP A 37 10.80 -9.53 -5.23
N CYS A 38 10.65 -8.48 -6.04
CA CYS A 38 9.85 -7.32 -5.70
C CYS A 38 8.62 -7.24 -6.59
N TYR A 39 7.48 -6.98 -5.98
CA TYR A 39 6.21 -6.76 -6.68
C TYR A 39 5.60 -5.43 -6.28
N LEU A 40 5.12 -4.69 -7.27
CA LEU A 40 4.21 -3.57 -7.03
C LEU A 40 2.80 -4.12 -6.87
N VAL A 41 2.22 -3.91 -5.71
CA VAL A 41 0.87 -4.38 -5.37
C VAL A 41 -0.06 -3.20 -5.29
N LYS A 42 -1.21 -3.30 -5.96
CA LYS A 42 -2.32 -2.37 -5.83
C LYS A 42 -3.49 -3.11 -5.20
N LEU A 43 -3.90 -2.66 -4.02
CA LEU A 43 -5.06 -3.18 -3.31
C LEU A 43 -6.24 -2.24 -3.53
N GLN A 44 -7.35 -2.75 -4.00
CA GLN A 44 -8.59 -1.99 -4.11
C GLN A 44 -9.41 -2.18 -2.83
N LEU A 45 -9.71 -1.09 -2.14
CA LEU A 45 -10.29 -1.13 -0.80
C LEU A 45 -11.82 -1.13 -0.78
N ASN A 46 -12.45 -0.52 -1.79
CA ASN A 46 -13.91 -0.40 -1.82
C ASN A 46 -14.44 -0.12 -3.23
N LYS A 47 -15.78 -0.08 -3.34
CA LYS A 47 -16.49 0.19 -4.59
C LYS A 47 -16.24 1.59 -5.17
N ARG A 48 -15.77 2.53 -4.36
CA ARG A 48 -15.49 3.91 -4.77
C ARG A 48 -14.18 4.07 -5.53
N GLY A 49 -13.44 2.98 -5.72
CA GLY A 49 -12.16 2.99 -6.41
C GLY A 49 -10.99 3.43 -5.55
N GLN A 50 -11.16 3.55 -4.24
CA GLN A 50 -10.05 3.81 -3.35
C GLN A 50 -9.09 2.63 -3.33
N CYS A 51 -7.81 2.93 -3.46
CA CYS A 51 -6.77 1.93 -3.48
C CYS A 51 -5.57 2.35 -2.63
N VAL A 52 -4.75 1.37 -2.30
CA VAL A 52 -3.41 1.60 -1.74
C VAL A 52 -2.39 0.84 -2.57
N TYR A 53 -1.21 1.41 -2.67
CA TYR A 53 -0.08 0.80 -3.35
C TYR A 53 0.98 0.38 -2.35
N GLY A 54 1.72 -0.65 -2.67
CA GLY A 54 2.84 -1.08 -1.86
C GLY A 54 3.84 -1.91 -2.63
N TYR A 55 5.03 -2.02 -2.08
CA TYR A 55 6.04 -2.95 -2.56
C TYR A 55 6.09 -4.18 -1.67
N LEU A 56 5.92 -5.33 -2.29
CA LEU A 56 6.03 -6.64 -1.66
C LEU A 56 7.38 -7.25 -2.00
N PHE A 57 8.22 -7.43 -1.01
CA PHE A 57 9.47 -8.16 -1.15
C PHE A 57 9.28 -9.59 -0.67
N TYR A 58 9.62 -10.51 -1.54
CA TYR A 58 9.43 -11.94 -1.30
C TYR A 58 10.76 -12.69 -1.46
N PRO A 59 11.14 -13.55 -0.49
CA PRO A 59 12.34 -14.36 -0.64
C PRO A 59 12.23 -15.34 -1.81
N LYS A 60 13.27 -15.46 -2.63
CA LYS A 60 13.39 -16.48 -3.68
C LYS A 60 13.75 -17.84 -3.09
N LYS A 61 12.92 -18.36 -2.21
CA LYS A 61 13.04 -19.67 -1.57
C LYS A 61 11.67 -20.32 -1.49
N GLU A 62 11.65 -21.64 -1.48
CA GLU A 62 10.42 -22.35 -1.20
C GLU A 62 10.09 -22.32 0.30
N GLY A 63 8.80 -22.29 0.63
CA GLY A 63 8.31 -22.38 1.99
C GLY A 63 7.34 -21.25 2.38
N LYS A 64 7.02 -21.24 3.65
CA LYS A 64 6.19 -20.20 4.28
C LYS A 64 7.10 -19.27 5.08
N PHE A 65 6.85 -17.99 4.95
CA PHE A 65 7.66 -16.96 5.60
C PHE A 65 6.78 -16.05 6.46
N PRO A 66 7.29 -15.57 7.59
CA PRO A 66 6.61 -14.54 8.36
C PRO A 66 6.55 -13.23 7.56
N VAL A 67 5.48 -12.47 7.76
CA VAL A 67 5.23 -11.21 7.05
C VAL A 67 5.48 -10.03 7.98
N VAL A 68 6.27 -9.08 7.51
CA VAL A 68 6.47 -7.79 8.18
C VAL A 68 5.70 -6.72 7.42
N LEU A 69 4.67 -6.16 8.07
CA LEU A 69 3.89 -5.05 7.52
C LEU A 69 4.53 -3.72 7.92
N CYS A 70 4.73 -2.85 6.96
CA CYS A 70 5.38 -1.55 7.15
C CYS A 70 4.42 -0.43 6.74
N PRO A 71 3.54 0.02 7.64
CA PRO A 71 2.70 1.17 7.39
C PRO A 71 3.51 2.46 7.32
N PRO A 72 3.03 3.48 6.59
CA PRO A 72 3.72 4.75 6.49
C PRO A 72 3.65 5.55 7.78
N GLY A 73 4.61 6.44 7.97
CA GLY A 73 4.53 7.50 8.97
C GLY A 73 3.54 8.60 8.58
N ALA A 74 3.45 9.64 9.40
CA ALA A 74 2.59 10.79 9.13
C ALA A 74 3.00 11.56 7.86
N GLY A 75 2.02 12.14 7.19
CA GLY A 75 2.18 12.95 5.98
C GLY A 75 1.84 12.23 4.68
N ILE A 76 1.64 13.00 3.62
CA ILE A 76 1.36 12.47 2.28
C ILE A 76 2.70 12.15 1.61
N LYS A 77 2.99 10.86 1.47
CA LYS A 77 4.27 10.35 0.95
C LYS A 77 4.05 9.19 -0.01
N THR A 78 5.00 9.02 -0.91
CA THR A 78 5.16 7.78 -1.68
C THR A 78 6.37 7.00 -1.15
N ILE A 79 6.51 5.76 -1.61
CA ILE A 79 7.66 4.92 -1.28
C ILE A 79 8.78 5.26 -2.28
N LYS A 80 9.79 6.00 -1.84
CA LYS A 80 10.89 6.46 -2.70
C LYS A 80 12.09 5.52 -2.71
N GLU A 81 12.32 4.80 -1.63
CA GLU A 81 13.49 3.94 -1.44
C GLU A 81 13.06 2.51 -1.04
N PRO A 82 12.42 1.74 -1.95
CA PRO A 82 11.91 0.41 -1.60
C PRO A 82 13.01 -0.56 -1.17
N LEU A 83 14.22 -0.42 -1.69
CA LEU A 83 15.35 -1.29 -1.34
C LEU A 83 16.00 -1.00 0.03
N ARG A 84 15.62 0.07 0.69
CA ARG A 84 16.23 0.48 1.98
C ARG A 84 16.25 -0.62 3.03
N HIS A 85 15.23 -1.48 3.03
CA HIS A 85 15.08 -2.57 4.00
C HIS A 85 15.00 -3.95 3.34
N LYS A 86 15.68 -4.14 2.20
CA LYS A 86 15.69 -5.41 1.46
C LYS A 86 16.20 -6.60 2.29
N TYR A 87 17.01 -6.34 3.29
CA TYR A 87 17.59 -7.37 4.15
C TYR A 87 16.52 -8.22 4.88
N TYR A 88 15.34 -7.72 5.13
CA TYR A 88 14.25 -8.51 5.68
C TYR A 88 13.92 -9.70 4.78
N ALA A 89 13.77 -9.46 3.48
CA ALA A 89 13.49 -10.53 2.53
C ALA A 89 14.70 -11.45 2.30
N GLU A 90 15.90 -10.91 2.31
CA GLU A 90 17.14 -11.69 2.22
C GLU A 90 17.30 -12.68 3.39
N GLN A 91 16.73 -12.36 4.55
CA GLN A 91 16.73 -13.20 5.75
C GLN A 91 15.50 -14.10 5.91
N GLY A 92 14.62 -14.14 4.94
CA GLY A 92 13.46 -15.03 4.94
C GLY A 92 12.17 -14.44 5.48
N TYR A 93 12.01 -13.12 5.44
CA TYR A 93 10.76 -12.44 5.78
C TYR A 93 10.12 -11.88 4.53
N ILE A 94 8.82 -12.02 4.40
CA ILE A 94 8.05 -11.24 3.42
C ILE A 94 7.88 -9.84 4.00
N ARG A 95 8.29 -8.81 3.27
CA ARG A 95 8.12 -7.42 3.70
C ARG A 95 7.14 -6.72 2.79
N PHE A 96 6.08 -6.15 3.35
CA PHE A 96 5.12 -5.36 2.62
C PHE A 96 5.09 -3.93 3.15
N GLU A 97 5.66 -3.01 2.39
CA GLU A 97 5.62 -1.58 2.65
C GLU A 97 4.57 -0.94 1.77
N PHE A 98 3.63 -0.23 2.36
CA PHE A 98 2.52 0.36 1.62
C PHE A 98 2.30 1.82 2.01
N GLU A 99 1.71 2.56 1.10
CA GLU A 99 1.21 3.91 1.32
C GLU A 99 -0.31 3.88 1.55
N ILE A 100 -0.89 4.97 2.02
CA ILE A 100 -2.31 5.01 2.41
C ILE A 100 -3.13 6.08 1.67
N HIS A 101 -2.52 6.79 0.73
CA HIS A 101 -3.18 7.91 0.01
C HIS A 101 -3.59 7.56 -1.42
N GLY A 102 -3.37 6.35 -1.87
CA GLY A 102 -3.66 5.92 -3.24
C GLY A 102 -2.71 6.52 -4.28
N LEU A 103 -1.47 6.82 -3.90
CA LEU A 103 -0.44 7.37 -4.77
C LEU A 103 0.46 6.25 -5.26
N ASN A 104 0.49 6.05 -6.58
CA ASN A 104 1.37 5.05 -7.18
C ASN A 104 2.84 5.44 -6.94
N PRO A 105 3.67 4.58 -6.31
CA PRO A 105 5.08 4.88 -6.08
C PRO A 105 5.91 5.04 -7.36
N GLU A 106 5.44 4.53 -8.49
CA GLU A 106 6.09 4.65 -9.78
C GLU A 106 5.77 5.96 -10.53
N MET A 107 4.91 6.83 -9.95
CA MET A 107 4.63 8.13 -10.56
C MET A 107 5.86 9.04 -10.53
N THR A 108 5.92 9.96 -11.50
CA THR A 108 6.99 10.96 -11.54
C THR A 108 6.84 12.01 -10.44
N ASP A 109 7.90 12.77 -10.18
CA ASP A 109 7.86 13.86 -9.19
C ASP A 109 6.87 14.97 -9.61
N GLU A 110 6.71 15.22 -10.90
CA GLU A 110 5.71 16.16 -11.43
C GLU A 110 4.29 15.66 -11.16
N GLU A 111 3.99 14.41 -11.49
CA GLU A 111 2.69 13.79 -11.21
C GLU A 111 2.36 13.80 -9.73
N PHE A 112 3.34 13.54 -8.88
CA PHE A 112 3.18 13.60 -7.43
C PHE A 112 2.80 15.01 -6.97
N LYS A 113 3.51 16.04 -7.44
CA LYS A 113 3.23 17.45 -7.10
C LYS A 113 1.84 17.89 -7.55
N GLU A 114 1.43 17.50 -8.76
CA GLU A 114 0.10 17.79 -9.29
C GLU A 114 -1.00 17.12 -8.44
N ASN A 115 -0.82 15.86 -8.05
CA ASN A 115 -1.75 15.15 -7.18
C ASN A 115 -1.89 15.84 -5.81
N ILE A 116 -0.79 16.28 -5.21
CA ILE A 116 -0.83 17.01 -3.94
C ILE A 116 -1.57 18.34 -4.10
N ALA A 117 -1.28 19.09 -5.16
CA ALA A 117 -1.94 20.38 -5.44
C ALA A 117 -3.46 20.21 -5.59
N MET A 118 -3.93 19.21 -6.34
CA MET A 118 -5.35 18.90 -6.49
C MET A 118 -6.02 18.57 -5.16
N ARG A 119 -5.39 17.78 -4.32
CA ARG A 119 -5.93 17.40 -3.00
C ARG A 119 -6.07 18.60 -2.08
N VAL A 120 -5.06 19.48 -2.06
CA VAL A 120 -5.11 20.74 -1.29
C VAL A 120 -6.23 21.65 -1.77
N GLN A 121 -6.44 21.75 -3.07
CA GLN A 121 -7.56 22.54 -3.62
C GLN A 121 -8.92 21.97 -3.23
N THR A 122 -9.07 20.65 -3.24
CA THR A 122 -10.31 19.98 -2.83
C THR A 122 -10.63 20.29 -1.36
N LEU A 123 -9.65 20.19 -0.48
CA LEU A 123 -9.80 20.50 0.94
C LEU A 123 -10.19 21.96 1.21
N LYS A 124 -9.69 22.89 0.39
CA LYS A 124 -10.05 24.32 0.52
C LYS A 124 -11.48 24.65 0.09
N LYS A 125 -12.11 23.80 -0.70
CA LYS A 125 -13.49 23.98 -1.15
C LYS A 125 -14.54 23.41 -0.18
N GLU A 126 -14.12 22.55 0.70
CA GLU A 126 -14.94 21.98 1.77
C GLU A 126 -14.91 22.89 3.01
#